data_b89d5cb1f071b5b882e1bc0a0786b8c1
#
_entry.id   b89d5cb1f071b5b882e1bc0a0786b8c1
#
_cell.length_a   1.000
_cell.length_b   1.000
_cell.length_c   1.000
_cell.angle_alpha   90.00
_cell.angle_beta   90.00
_cell.angle_gamma   90.00
#
_symmetry.space_group_name_H-M   'P 1'
#
loop_
_entity.id
_entity.type
_entity.pdbx_description
1 polymer ?
#
loop_
_entity_poly.entity_id
_entity_poly.type
_entity_poly.pdbx_seq_one_letter_code
_entity_poly.pdbx_strand_id
1 'polypeptide(L)'
;PLFRSIVSGYAGITHEMSEFYEPVPPVVTPGTDLKGGGFTAPSDAIVLFDGKDLSAWESVKGGAAEWDVHDGVFTVNKKKGDIQTKQKFNDFQMHIEWQVPTNITGESQSRGNSGIFLQGMYEVQVLDCYNNPTYVNGQTGSIYKQSIPLANAMRKPGEWNVYDIIYTAPTFKEDGSYRTHPTVTVIQNGVVLQNHTTILGTTEWIGFPQVKKHGAGPIILQSHGDPSEPISFRNIWIREL
;
A
#
# COMPACT_ATOMS: atom_id res chain seq x y z
N PRO A 1 -11.52 -46.17 15.09
CA PRO A 1 -10.51 -47.22 14.91
C PRO A 1 -9.93 -47.29 13.49
N LEU A 2 -10.35 -46.43 12.55
CA LEU A 2 -9.93 -46.48 11.13
C LEU A 2 -8.74 -45.61 10.77
N PHE A 3 -8.24 -44.79 11.70
CA PHE A 3 -7.10 -43.89 11.44
C PHE A 3 -5.70 -44.51 11.74
N ARG A 4 -5.65 -45.73 12.29
CA ARG A 4 -4.36 -46.39 12.62
C ARG A 4 -3.73 -47.17 11.50
N SER A 5 -4.37 -47.37 10.35
CA SER A 5 -3.86 -48.23 9.29
C SER A 5 -3.15 -47.56 8.11
N ILE A 6 -3.13 -46.19 8.10
CA ILE A 6 -2.46 -45.45 6.98
C ILE A 6 -1.01 -45.09 7.32
N VAL A 7 -0.55 -45.29 8.54
CA VAL A 7 0.80 -44.89 8.98
C VAL A 7 1.86 -45.99 8.76
N SER A 8 1.50 -47.14 8.26
CA SER A 8 2.44 -48.29 8.08
C SER A 8 3.45 -48.12 6.94
N GLY A 9 3.39 -47.09 6.14
CA GLY A 9 4.34 -46.80 5.06
C GLY A 9 5.54 -45.90 5.46
N TYR A 10 5.54 -45.33 6.66
CA TYR A 10 6.58 -44.41 7.15
C TYR A 10 7.32 -44.95 8.37
N ALA A 11 7.75 -46.22 8.30
CA ALA A 11 8.54 -46.84 9.36
C ALA A 11 9.80 -46.00 9.65
N GLY A 12 9.91 -45.47 10.88
CA GLY A 12 11.04 -44.65 11.32
C GLY A 12 10.81 -43.13 11.27
N ILE A 13 9.65 -42.67 10.80
CA ILE A 13 9.29 -41.22 10.88
C ILE A 13 8.41 -41.02 12.13
N THR A 14 8.81 -40.10 13.00
CA THR A 14 8.04 -39.71 14.17
C THR A 14 7.43 -38.33 13.98
N HIS A 15 6.44 -37.93 14.81
CA HIS A 15 5.79 -36.63 14.66
C HIS A 15 6.77 -35.48 14.95
N GLU A 16 7.74 -35.68 15.85
CA GLU A 16 8.75 -34.68 16.19
C GLU A 16 9.63 -34.29 15.00
N MET A 17 9.81 -35.19 14.02
CA MET A 17 10.63 -34.92 12.84
C MET A 17 10.04 -33.84 11.91
N SER A 18 8.76 -33.48 12.07
CA SER A 18 8.09 -32.39 11.35
C SER A 18 7.85 -31.16 12.21
N GLU A 19 8.32 -31.17 13.48
CA GLU A 19 8.21 -30.03 14.38
C GLU A 19 9.44 -29.13 14.29
N PHE A 20 9.20 -27.81 14.10
CA PHE A 20 10.26 -26.82 14.04
C PHE A 20 10.12 -25.90 15.25
N TYR A 21 11.22 -25.72 15.99
CA TYR A 21 11.27 -24.89 17.20
C TYR A 21 12.05 -23.57 16.98
N GLU A 22 12.69 -23.47 15.83
CA GLU A 22 13.46 -22.30 15.42
C GLU A 22 13.20 -21.95 13.95
N PRO A 23 13.24 -20.67 13.55
CA PRO A 23 13.38 -19.49 14.42
C PRO A 23 12.10 -19.23 15.24
N VAL A 24 12.26 -18.79 16.49
CA VAL A 24 11.13 -18.37 17.34
C VAL A 24 10.59 -17.04 16.80
N PRO A 25 9.27 -16.92 16.46
CA PRO A 25 8.71 -15.67 15.99
C PRO A 25 8.83 -14.56 17.06
N PRO A 26 9.16 -13.32 16.65
CA PRO A 26 9.20 -12.19 17.60
C PRO A 26 7.81 -11.91 18.17
N VAL A 27 7.75 -11.54 19.45
CA VAL A 27 6.51 -11.05 20.07
C VAL A 27 6.33 -9.59 19.70
N VAL A 28 5.26 -9.29 18.95
CA VAL A 28 4.89 -7.94 18.54
C VAL A 28 3.62 -7.51 19.25
N THR A 29 3.64 -6.35 19.88
CA THR A 29 2.44 -5.78 20.49
C THR A 29 1.55 -5.19 19.39
N PRO A 30 0.32 -5.67 19.20
CA PRO A 30 -0.59 -5.12 18.20
C PRO A 30 -0.99 -3.68 18.53
N GLY A 31 -1.31 -2.92 17.50
CA GLY A 31 -1.87 -1.58 17.65
C GLY A 31 -3.29 -1.61 18.23
N THR A 32 -3.75 -0.48 18.70
CA THR A 32 -5.10 -0.31 19.28
C THR A 32 -6.04 0.40 18.32
N ASP A 33 -7.34 0.14 18.47
CA ASP A 33 -8.39 0.77 17.65
C ASP A 33 -8.38 2.29 17.77
N LEU A 34 -8.60 2.96 16.64
CA LEU A 34 -8.79 4.40 16.55
C LEU A 34 -10.24 4.76 16.26
N LYS A 35 -10.71 5.89 16.78
CA LYS A 35 -11.99 6.47 16.39
C LYS A 35 -12.00 6.77 14.88
N GLY A 36 -12.97 6.22 14.17
CA GLY A 36 -13.11 6.41 12.73
C GLY A 36 -12.49 5.30 11.86
N GLY A 37 -12.05 4.20 12.48
CA GLY A 37 -11.43 3.04 11.85
C GLY A 37 -9.90 3.12 11.82
N GLY A 38 -9.27 2.00 11.52
CA GLY A 38 -7.82 1.85 11.56
C GLY A 38 -7.27 1.52 12.95
N PHE A 39 -5.96 1.29 12.99
CA PHE A 39 -5.22 0.93 14.18
C PHE A 39 -4.00 1.84 14.36
N THR A 40 -3.60 2.06 15.60
CA THR A 40 -2.28 2.67 15.86
C THR A 40 -1.16 1.76 15.36
N ALA A 41 0.03 2.31 15.16
CA ALA A 41 1.18 1.52 14.76
C ALA A 41 1.49 0.40 15.77
N PRO A 42 1.74 -0.83 15.32
CA PRO A 42 2.30 -1.89 16.18
C PRO A 42 3.71 -1.54 16.66
N SER A 43 4.18 -2.26 17.68
CA SER A 43 5.42 -1.92 18.40
C SER A 43 6.70 -1.99 17.55
N ASP A 44 6.68 -2.74 16.46
CA ASP A 44 7.80 -2.92 15.53
C ASP A 44 7.64 -2.12 14.22
N ALA A 45 6.63 -1.26 14.14
CA ALA A 45 6.40 -0.43 12.97
C ALA A 45 7.29 0.82 12.96
N ILE A 46 7.67 1.20 11.76
CA ILE A 46 8.27 2.50 11.46
C ILE A 46 7.12 3.47 11.21
N VAL A 47 6.99 4.48 12.05
CA VAL A 47 5.95 5.49 11.91
C VAL A 47 6.40 6.52 10.88
N LEU A 48 5.64 6.64 9.80
CA LEU A 48 5.91 7.58 8.71
C LEU A 48 5.16 8.91 8.90
N PHE A 49 4.03 8.88 9.60
CA PHE A 49 3.30 10.08 10.01
C PHE A 49 2.39 9.79 11.20
N ASP A 50 2.61 10.51 12.29
CA ASP A 50 1.85 10.40 13.56
C ASP A 50 0.99 11.64 13.87
N GLY A 51 0.85 12.54 12.89
CA GLY A 51 0.06 13.78 13.03
C GLY A 51 0.89 15.02 13.34
N LYS A 52 2.22 14.94 13.45
CA LYS A 52 3.06 16.07 13.87
C LYS A 52 3.74 16.79 12.72
N ASP A 53 4.52 16.07 11.92
CA ASP A 53 5.33 16.64 10.85
C ASP A 53 5.65 15.65 9.73
N LEU A 54 6.27 16.14 8.68
CA LEU A 54 6.71 15.35 7.53
C LEU A 54 8.20 14.99 7.59
N SER A 55 8.79 14.85 8.77
CA SER A 55 10.22 14.58 8.94
C SER A 55 10.69 13.26 8.31
N ALA A 56 9.80 12.26 8.17
CA ALA A 56 10.06 11.01 7.46
C ALA A 56 10.00 11.13 5.93
N TRP A 57 9.54 12.28 5.40
CA TRP A 57 9.28 12.54 3.99
C TRP A 57 10.21 13.61 3.42
N GLU A 58 10.36 13.57 2.11
CA GLU A 58 11.07 14.59 1.32
C GLU A 58 10.34 14.79 -0.02
N SER A 59 10.62 15.90 -0.72
CA SER A 59 10.14 16.08 -2.08
C SER A 59 10.88 15.12 -3.03
N VAL A 60 10.18 14.51 -3.98
CA VAL A 60 10.81 13.69 -5.03
C VAL A 60 11.81 14.48 -5.89
N LYS A 61 11.71 15.82 -5.87
CA LYS A 61 12.64 16.74 -6.55
C LYS A 61 13.84 17.15 -5.67
N GLY A 62 13.90 16.60 -4.45
CA GLY A 62 14.88 16.96 -3.43
C GLY A 62 14.40 18.09 -2.51
N GLY A 63 14.93 18.12 -1.29
CA GLY A 63 14.55 19.05 -0.24
C GLY A 63 13.36 18.56 0.59
N ALA A 64 12.86 19.43 1.46
CA ALA A 64 11.79 19.10 2.39
C ALA A 64 10.46 18.81 1.67
N ALA A 65 9.68 17.89 2.23
CA ALA A 65 8.27 17.74 1.86
C ALA A 65 7.49 18.96 2.36
N GLU A 66 6.77 19.64 1.46
CA GLU A 66 6.07 20.88 1.77
C GLU A 66 4.55 20.76 1.56
N TRP A 67 3.96 19.64 1.98
CA TRP A 67 2.51 19.50 2.06
C TRP A 67 1.99 20.07 3.37
N ASP A 68 0.71 20.48 3.39
CA ASP A 68 0.13 21.24 4.48
C ASP A 68 -0.24 20.32 5.66
N VAL A 69 0.44 20.48 6.80
CA VAL A 69 0.19 19.71 8.04
C VAL A 69 -0.65 20.55 8.99
N HIS A 70 -1.81 20.03 9.43
CA HIS A 70 -2.68 20.65 10.43
C HIS A 70 -3.57 19.59 11.10
N ASP A 71 -3.89 19.78 12.35
CA ASP A 71 -4.86 18.97 13.13
C ASP A 71 -4.65 17.43 13.01
N GLY A 72 -3.40 16.98 12.99
CA GLY A 72 -3.06 15.55 12.94
C GLY A 72 -3.17 14.92 11.54
N VAL A 73 -3.37 15.73 10.51
CA VAL A 73 -3.41 15.30 9.11
C VAL A 73 -2.45 16.12 8.26
N PHE A 74 -2.08 15.59 7.09
CA PHE A 74 -1.49 16.42 6.05
C PHE A 74 -2.30 16.32 4.76
N THR A 75 -2.34 17.41 4.02
CA THR A 75 -3.10 17.56 2.78
C THR A 75 -2.15 17.80 1.61
N VAL A 76 -2.43 17.15 0.49
CA VAL A 76 -1.65 17.30 -0.75
C VAL A 76 -1.56 18.77 -1.15
N ASN A 77 -0.33 19.28 -1.30
CA ASN A 77 -0.10 20.59 -1.89
C ASN A 77 0.29 20.42 -3.36
N LYS A 78 -0.70 20.60 -4.25
CA LYS A 78 -0.53 20.38 -5.71
C LYS A 78 0.56 21.25 -6.35
N LYS A 79 0.95 22.36 -5.73
CA LYS A 79 2.03 23.24 -6.22
C LYS A 79 3.42 22.72 -5.89
N LYS A 80 3.51 21.79 -4.92
CA LYS A 80 4.79 21.28 -4.39
C LYS A 80 5.20 19.95 -5.02
N GLY A 81 4.28 19.28 -5.72
CA GLY A 81 4.52 17.99 -6.36
C GLY A 81 4.55 16.84 -5.36
N ASP A 82 5.01 15.68 -5.81
CA ASP A 82 5.02 14.43 -5.06
C ASP A 82 6.02 14.46 -3.90
N ILE A 83 5.68 13.71 -2.87
CA ILE A 83 6.58 13.46 -1.73
C ILE A 83 6.92 11.96 -1.65
N GLN A 84 8.09 11.66 -1.11
CA GLN A 84 8.55 10.29 -0.91
C GLN A 84 9.11 10.08 0.48
N THR A 85 9.13 8.83 0.95
CA THR A 85 9.82 8.49 2.18
C THR A 85 11.33 8.63 2.00
N LYS A 86 12.03 9.15 3.02
CA LYS A 86 13.50 9.17 3.06
C LYS A 86 14.07 7.75 3.16
N GLN A 87 13.42 6.88 3.94
CA GLN A 87 13.75 5.46 4.04
C GLN A 87 13.21 4.70 2.83
N LYS A 88 13.96 3.67 2.41
CA LYS A 88 13.63 2.77 1.30
C LYS A 88 13.29 1.39 1.85
N PHE A 89 12.36 0.71 1.21
CA PHE A 89 11.80 -0.56 1.67
C PHE A 89 11.88 -1.62 0.57
N ASN A 90 11.92 -2.90 0.99
CA ASN A 90 11.71 -4.06 0.14
C ASN A 90 10.31 -4.65 0.40
N ASP A 91 10.24 -5.75 1.16
CA ASP A 91 8.99 -6.38 1.55
C ASP A 91 8.42 -5.67 2.78
N PHE A 92 7.12 -5.40 2.77
CA PHE A 92 6.51 -4.68 3.89
C PHE A 92 5.01 -4.90 4.02
N GLN A 93 4.54 -4.65 5.22
CA GLN A 93 3.15 -4.32 5.54
C GLN A 93 3.07 -2.80 5.75
N MET A 94 2.08 -2.16 5.14
CA MET A 94 1.84 -0.72 5.27
C MET A 94 0.39 -0.46 5.65
N HIS A 95 0.19 0.47 6.56
CA HIS A 95 -1.11 1.06 6.88
C HIS A 95 -1.09 2.54 6.51
N ILE A 96 -2.15 3.00 5.85
CA ILE A 96 -2.31 4.40 5.47
C ILE A 96 -3.79 4.77 5.44
N GLU A 97 -4.14 5.88 6.09
CA GLU A 97 -5.48 6.43 6.05
C GLU A 97 -5.53 7.68 5.17
N TRP A 98 -6.59 7.78 4.37
CA TRP A 98 -6.77 8.88 3.44
C TRP A 98 -8.24 9.31 3.35
N GLN A 99 -8.47 10.57 2.99
CA GLN A 99 -9.80 11.16 2.95
C GLN A 99 -9.98 12.04 1.73
N VAL A 100 -11.11 11.83 1.05
CA VAL A 100 -11.64 12.78 0.07
C VAL A 100 -12.39 13.87 0.84
N PRO A 101 -12.15 15.16 0.59
CA PRO A 101 -12.86 16.23 1.27
C PRO A 101 -14.35 16.25 0.91
N THR A 102 -15.19 16.77 1.82
CA THR A 102 -16.66 16.81 1.64
C THR A 102 -17.13 17.67 0.47
N ASN A 103 -16.33 18.67 0.10
CA ASN A 103 -16.60 19.60 -1.00
C ASN A 103 -15.98 19.17 -2.33
N ILE A 104 -15.61 17.90 -2.46
CA ILE A 104 -14.96 17.36 -3.67
C ILE A 104 -15.80 17.65 -4.91
N THR A 105 -15.13 18.07 -5.98
CA THR A 105 -15.72 18.33 -7.29
C THR A 105 -15.06 17.47 -8.37
N GLY A 106 -15.61 17.52 -9.59
CA GLY A 106 -15.09 16.77 -10.73
C GLY A 106 -15.74 15.40 -10.92
N GLU A 107 -15.21 14.66 -11.88
CA GLU A 107 -15.72 13.33 -12.26
C GLU A 107 -14.56 12.45 -12.76
N SER A 108 -14.77 11.14 -12.78
CA SER A 108 -13.81 10.13 -13.25
C SER A 108 -12.44 10.35 -12.60
N GLN A 109 -11.35 10.35 -13.36
CA GLN A 109 -9.97 10.53 -12.88
C GLN A 109 -9.65 11.98 -12.45
N SER A 110 -10.56 12.93 -12.71
CA SER A 110 -10.42 14.32 -12.29
C SER A 110 -11.15 14.63 -10.98
N ARG A 111 -11.34 13.61 -10.13
CA ARG A 111 -12.03 13.75 -8.85
C ARG A 111 -11.32 13.00 -7.72
N GLY A 112 -10.65 13.74 -6.84
CA GLY A 112 -10.00 13.19 -5.66
C GLY A 112 -8.95 12.15 -6.00
N ASN A 113 -8.01 12.50 -6.88
CA ASN A 113 -6.99 11.60 -7.40
C ASN A 113 -5.65 11.77 -6.67
N SER A 114 -5.03 10.66 -6.38
CA SER A 114 -3.67 10.51 -5.87
C SER A 114 -3.20 9.09 -6.20
N GLY A 115 -1.99 8.72 -5.75
CA GLY A 115 -1.44 7.37 -5.90
C GLY A 115 -0.44 7.08 -4.80
N ILE A 116 -0.35 5.81 -4.43
CA ILE A 116 0.68 5.29 -3.51
C ILE A 116 1.61 4.41 -4.33
N PHE A 117 2.83 4.89 -4.58
CA PHE A 117 3.82 4.14 -5.36
C PHE A 117 4.70 3.32 -4.44
N LEU A 118 4.54 2.01 -4.49
CA LEU A 118 5.38 1.04 -3.80
C LEU A 118 6.74 0.98 -4.49
N GLN A 119 7.82 1.08 -3.71
CA GLN A 119 9.20 1.20 -4.22
C GLN A 119 9.38 2.30 -5.30
N GLY A 120 8.53 3.33 -5.26
CA GLY A 120 8.60 4.47 -6.17
C GLY A 120 8.12 4.22 -7.59
N MET A 121 7.55 3.04 -7.91
CA MET A 121 7.22 2.71 -9.30
C MET A 121 5.97 1.85 -9.52
N TYR A 122 5.39 1.26 -8.48
CA TYR A 122 4.20 0.38 -8.59
C TYR A 122 3.02 1.02 -7.88
N GLU A 123 2.08 1.56 -8.63
CA GLU A 123 1.01 2.39 -8.08
C GLU A 123 -0.18 1.56 -7.62
N VAL A 124 -0.55 1.76 -6.36
CA VAL A 124 -1.87 1.48 -5.84
C VAL A 124 -2.69 2.76 -5.93
N GLN A 125 -3.76 2.72 -6.73
CA GLN A 125 -4.57 3.91 -7.01
C GLN A 125 -5.32 4.41 -5.78
N VAL A 126 -5.30 5.73 -5.59
CA VAL A 126 -6.15 6.49 -4.69
C VAL A 126 -7.05 7.38 -5.53
N LEU A 127 -8.36 7.16 -5.45
CA LEU A 127 -9.35 7.91 -6.25
C LEU A 127 -10.67 7.97 -5.51
N ASP A 128 -11.41 9.06 -5.63
CA ASP A 128 -12.80 9.05 -5.23
C ASP A 128 -13.66 8.23 -6.20
N CYS A 129 -14.00 7.02 -5.80
CA CYS A 129 -14.89 6.12 -6.55
C CYS A 129 -16.29 6.02 -5.93
N TYR A 130 -16.64 6.89 -4.97
CA TYR A 130 -17.98 6.94 -4.40
C TYR A 130 -18.94 7.61 -5.38
N ASN A 131 -19.83 6.80 -5.99
CA ASN A 131 -20.74 7.28 -7.06
C ASN A 131 -20.01 8.03 -8.18
N ASN A 132 -18.80 7.61 -8.53
CA ASN A 132 -17.97 8.23 -9.54
C ASN A 132 -17.45 7.17 -10.52
N PRO A 133 -18.14 6.94 -11.64
CA PRO A 133 -17.73 5.98 -12.65
C PRO A 133 -16.40 6.38 -13.32
N THR A 134 -15.53 5.40 -13.52
CA THR A 134 -14.28 5.55 -14.28
C THR A 134 -13.89 4.20 -14.90
N TYR A 135 -12.82 4.16 -15.69
CA TYR A 135 -12.33 2.88 -16.18
C TYR A 135 -11.87 1.98 -15.02
N VAL A 136 -12.25 0.71 -15.11
CA VAL A 136 -12.21 -0.22 -13.96
C VAL A 136 -10.81 -0.52 -13.42
N ASN A 137 -9.80 -0.50 -14.27
CA ASN A 137 -8.40 -0.70 -13.87
C ASN A 137 -7.69 0.60 -13.45
N GLY A 138 -8.43 1.69 -13.28
CA GLY A 138 -8.01 2.96 -12.68
C GLY A 138 -8.87 3.37 -11.49
N GLN A 139 -9.71 2.46 -10.98
CA GLN A 139 -10.46 2.66 -9.75
C GLN A 139 -9.58 2.58 -8.52
N THR A 140 -10.08 3.08 -7.40
CA THR A 140 -9.43 2.98 -6.10
C THR A 140 -9.01 1.54 -5.79
N GLY A 141 -7.78 1.35 -5.33
CA GLY A 141 -7.19 0.04 -5.04
C GLY A 141 -6.80 -0.80 -6.25
N SER A 142 -6.93 -0.29 -7.48
CA SER A 142 -6.33 -0.95 -8.64
C SER A 142 -4.80 -0.89 -8.56
N ILE A 143 -4.12 -1.88 -9.13
CA ILE A 143 -2.76 -1.68 -9.58
C ILE A 143 -2.90 -0.98 -10.92
N TYR A 144 -2.63 0.32 -10.92
CA TYR A 144 -3.07 1.25 -11.97
C TYR A 144 -2.77 0.75 -13.37
N LYS A 145 -3.85 0.59 -14.18
CA LYS A 145 -3.85 0.04 -15.54
C LYS A 145 -3.35 -1.41 -15.69
N GLN A 146 -3.08 -2.12 -14.57
CA GLN A 146 -2.61 -3.50 -14.62
C GLN A 146 -3.64 -4.49 -14.03
N SER A 147 -4.30 -4.15 -12.92
CA SER A 147 -5.24 -5.04 -12.25
C SER A 147 -6.47 -4.29 -11.75
N ILE A 148 -7.64 -4.88 -12.00
CA ILE A 148 -8.93 -4.37 -11.53
C ILE A 148 -9.10 -4.73 -10.05
N PRO A 149 -9.61 -3.83 -9.19
CA PRO A 149 -9.93 -4.18 -7.82
C PRO A 149 -11.11 -5.16 -7.77
N LEU A 150 -11.10 -6.09 -6.82
CA LEU A 150 -12.16 -7.10 -6.64
C LEU A 150 -13.50 -6.49 -6.18
N ALA A 151 -13.45 -5.31 -5.60
CA ALA A 151 -14.62 -4.58 -5.11
C ALA A 151 -14.37 -3.07 -5.12
N ASN A 152 -15.43 -2.27 -5.03
CA ASN A 152 -15.36 -0.87 -4.66
C ASN A 152 -15.85 -0.74 -3.20
N ALA A 153 -14.92 -0.56 -2.28
CA ALA A 153 -15.19 -0.42 -0.83
C ALA A 153 -15.06 1.04 -0.36
N MET A 154 -15.22 1.98 -1.28
CA MET A 154 -15.06 3.40 -1.04
C MET A 154 -16.11 3.95 -0.08
N ARG A 155 -15.68 4.69 0.93
CA ARG A 155 -16.56 5.50 1.77
C ARG A 155 -16.87 6.82 1.08
N LYS A 156 -17.97 7.47 1.50
CA LYS A 156 -18.37 8.76 0.93
C LYS A 156 -17.36 9.87 1.25
N PRO A 157 -17.31 10.93 0.44
CA PRO A 157 -16.48 12.11 0.74
C PRO A 157 -16.71 12.63 2.16
N GLY A 158 -15.63 12.99 2.85
CA GLY A 158 -15.62 13.39 4.25
C GLY A 158 -15.38 12.25 5.24
N GLU A 159 -15.42 11.00 4.80
CA GLU A 159 -15.08 9.84 5.64
C GLU A 159 -13.66 9.34 5.34
N TRP A 160 -12.98 8.86 6.38
CA TRP A 160 -11.63 8.27 6.26
C TRP A 160 -11.70 6.89 5.63
N ASN A 161 -10.93 6.67 4.60
CA ASN A 161 -10.64 5.36 4.02
C ASN A 161 -9.32 4.85 4.58
N VAL A 162 -9.21 3.54 4.73
CA VAL A 162 -8.04 2.84 5.25
C VAL A 162 -7.54 1.90 4.17
N TYR A 163 -6.25 1.94 3.87
CA TYR A 163 -5.57 0.87 3.17
C TYR A 163 -4.63 0.13 4.11
N ASP A 164 -4.77 -1.20 4.14
CA ASP A 164 -3.77 -2.12 4.63
C ASP A 164 -3.17 -2.84 3.42
N ILE A 165 -1.87 -2.65 3.20
CA ILE A 165 -1.14 -3.14 2.03
C ILE A 165 -0.07 -4.11 2.50
N ILE A 166 -0.03 -5.31 1.90
CA ILE A 166 1.06 -6.28 2.07
C ILE A 166 1.75 -6.40 0.73
N TYR A 167 3.03 -6.06 0.69
CA TYR A 167 3.82 -6.01 -0.53
C TYR A 167 5.05 -6.89 -0.42
N THR A 168 5.30 -7.70 -1.47
CA THR A 168 6.52 -8.47 -1.65
C THR A 168 7.26 -7.94 -2.87
N ALA A 169 8.51 -7.52 -2.66
CA ALA A 169 9.36 -6.96 -3.70
C ALA A 169 9.78 -8.01 -4.74
N PRO A 170 10.10 -7.60 -5.98
CA PRO A 170 10.60 -8.50 -6.99
C PRO A 170 12.03 -8.94 -6.70
N THR A 171 12.39 -10.11 -7.19
CA THR A 171 13.79 -10.48 -7.37
C THR A 171 14.12 -10.56 -8.85
N PHE A 172 15.38 -10.30 -9.21
CA PHE A 172 15.80 -10.20 -10.60
C PHE A 172 16.87 -11.24 -10.94
N LYS A 173 16.90 -11.64 -12.21
CA LYS A 173 17.99 -12.37 -12.82
C LYS A 173 19.11 -11.40 -13.22
N GLU A 174 20.23 -11.94 -13.68
CA GLU A 174 21.38 -11.13 -14.12
C GLU A 174 21.03 -10.24 -15.32
N ASP A 175 20.21 -10.76 -16.23
CA ASP A 175 19.74 -10.03 -17.42
C ASP A 175 18.72 -8.91 -17.13
N GLY A 176 18.35 -8.73 -15.86
CA GLY A 176 17.40 -7.71 -15.43
C GLY A 176 15.93 -8.11 -15.52
N SER A 177 15.62 -9.29 -16.05
CA SER A 177 14.26 -9.83 -16.03
C SER A 177 13.86 -10.29 -14.62
N TYR A 178 12.56 -10.37 -14.34
CA TYR A 178 12.10 -10.91 -13.06
C TYR A 178 12.52 -12.36 -12.87
N ARG A 179 13.04 -12.68 -11.68
CA ARG A 179 13.12 -14.04 -11.15
C ARG A 179 11.80 -14.36 -10.44
N THR A 180 11.35 -13.44 -9.57
CA THR A 180 10.02 -13.42 -8.97
C THR A 180 9.39 -12.07 -9.22
N HIS A 181 8.13 -12.05 -9.64
CA HIS A 181 7.38 -10.82 -9.79
C HIS A 181 7.07 -10.19 -8.43
N PRO A 182 6.93 -8.87 -8.35
CA PRO A 182 6.37 -8.26 -7.15
C PRO A 182 4.90 -8.66 -7.02
N THR A 183 4.44 -8.81 -5.77
CA THR A 183 3.05 -9.13 -5.47
C THR A 183 2.49 -8.20 -4.41
N VAL A 184 1.18 -7.97 -4.45
CA VAL A 184 0.52 -7.09 -3.51
C VAL A 184 -0.86 -7.61 -3.10
N THR A 185 -1.15 -7.49 -1.81
CA THR A 185 -2.50 -7.58 -1.26
C THR A 185 -2.90 -6.20 -0.77
N VAL A 186 -4.08 -5.74 -1.18
CA VAL A 186 -4.66 -4.46 -0.76
C VAL A 186 -6.00 -4.71 -0.12
N ILE A 187 -6.16 -4.26 1.11
CA ILE A 187 -7.41 -4.30 1.87
C ILE A 187 -7.87 -2.86 2.09
N GLN A 188 -9.06 -2.53 1.61
CA GLN A 188 -9.67 -1.21 1.84
C GLN A 188 -10.84 -1.34 2.79
N ASN A 189 -10.81 -0.63 3.92
CA ASN A 189 -11.91 -0.60 4.87
C ASN A 189 -12.37 -2.01 5.31
N GLY A 190 -11.44 -2.97 5.41
CA GLY A 190 -11.70 -4.37 5.74
C GLY A 190 -12.11 -5.26 4.55
N VAL A 191 -12.18 -4.71 3.32
CA VAL A 191 -12.56 -5.45 2.11
C VAL A 191 -11.34 -5.67 1.23
N VAL A 192 -11.09 -6.91 0.82
CA VAL A 192 -9.96 -7.26 -0.07
C VAL A 192 -10.20 -6.73 -1.48
N LEU A 193 -9.31 -5.87 -1.96
CA LEU A 193 -9.33 -5.31 -3.32
C LEU A 193 -8.32 -5.99 -4.25
N GLN A 194 -7.15 -6.36 -3.72
CA GLN A 194 -6.13 -7.14 -4.42
C GLN A 194 -5.73 -8.31 -3.52
N ASN A 195 -5.69 -9.52 -4.04
CA ASN A 195 -5.35 -10.73 -3.28
C ASN A 195 -4.10 -11.39 -3.85
N HIS A 196 -2.94 -11.10 -3.27
CA HIS A 196 -1.65 -11.61 -3.77
C HIS A 196 -1.49 -11.40 -5.27
N THR A 197 -1.90 -10.22 -5.73
CA THR A 197 -1.93 -9.88 -7.15
C THR A 197 -0.52 -9.66 -7.67
N THR A 198 -0.17 -10.30 -8.77
CA THR A 198 1.10 -10.08 -9.47
C THR A 198 1.12 -8.71 -10.12
N ILE A 199 2.18 -7.94 -9.88
CA ILE A 199 2.44 -6.68 -10.56
C ILE A 199 3.33 -6.98 -11.78
N LEU A 200 2.90 -6.52 -12.96
CA LEU A 200 3.58 -6.85 -14.23
C LEU A 200 4.83 -6.02 -14.48
N GLY A 201 4.89 -4.82 -13.91
CA GLY A 201 6.00 -3.88 -14.06
C GLY A 201 5.66 -2.49 -13.57
N THR A 202 6.46 -1.51 -13.94
CA THR A 202 6.26 -0.10 -13.58
C THR A 202 4.89 0.40 -14.00
N THR A 203 4.34 1.34 -13.22
CA THR A 203 3.11 2.04 -13.61
C THR A 203 3.42 3.06 -14.68
N GLU A 204 2.75 2.93 -15.82
CA GLU A 204 2.87 3.84 -16.95
C GLU A 204 1.53 4.55 -17.19
N TRP A 205 1.56 5.89 -17.31
CA TRP A 205 0.37 6.63 -17.73
C TRP A 205 0.02 6.35 -19.20
N ILE A 206 1.05 6.28 -20.06
CA ILE A 206 0.93 5.91 -21.48
C ILE A 206 1.84 4.72 -21.74
N GLY A 207 1.28 3.64 -22.29
CA GLY A 207 2.03 2.44 -22.63
C GLY A 207 1.74 1.25 -21.69
N PHE A 208 2.65 0.29 -21.71
CA PHE A 208 2.55 -0.94 -20.93
C PHE A 208 3.60 -1.00 -19.82
N PRO A 209 3.34 -1.77 -18.75
CA PRO A 209 4.30 -1.97 -17.66
C PRO A 209 5.68 -2.39 -18.18
N GLN A 210 6.72 -1.83 -17.58
CA GLN A 210 8.11 -2.13 -17.93
C GLN A 210 8.81 -2.84 -16.77
N VAL A 211 9.63 -3.83 -17.10
CA VAL A 211 10.50 -4.47 -16.11
C VAL A 211 11.76 -3.64 -15.97
N LYS A 212 11.98 -3.08 -14.79
CA LYS A 212 13.20 -2.33 -14.43
C LYS A 212 13.86 -2.96 -13.22
N LYS A 213 15.11 -3.42 -13.35
CA LYS A 213 15.87 -3.95 -12.21
C LYS A 213 16.14 -2.83 -11.21
N HIS A 214 15.81 -3.06 -9.94
CA HIS A 214 15.99 -2.12 -8.84
C HIS A 214 16.23 -2.86 -7.52
N GLY A 215 16.56 -2.16 -6.47
CA GLY A 215 16.61 -2.63 -5.08
C GLY A 215 15.49 -2.01 -4.26
N ALA A 216 15.75 -1.84 -2.95
CA ALA A 216 14.83 -1.12 -2.06
C ALA A 216 14.49 0.26 -2.62
N GLY A 217 13.23 0.65 -2.54
CA GLY A 217 12.72 1.92 -3.04
C GLY A 217 11.83 2.64 -2.03
N PRO A 218 11.60 3.96 -2.22
CA PRO A 218 10.74 4.74 -1.35
C PRO A 218 9.26 4.41 -1.57
N ILE A 219 8.41 4.82 -0.63
CA ILE A 219 6.98 5.02 -0.87
C ILE A 219 6.79 6.44 -1.37
N ILE A 220 6.12 6.61 -2.53
CA ILE A 220 5.76 7.93 -3.04
C ILE A 220 4.27 8.16 -2.87
N LEU A 221 3.89 9.34 -2.43
CA LEU A 221 2.51 9.84 -2.48
C LEU A 221 2.41 10.89 -3.58
N GLN A 222 1.45 10.67 -4.47
CA GLN A 222 1.29 11.49 -5.67
C GLN A 222 0.51 12.77 -5.39
N SER A 223 1.00 13.86 -5.92
CA SER A 223 0.29 15.12 -6.09
C SER A 223 -0.29 15.17 -7.51
N HIS A 224 -1.48 14.59 -7.68
CA HIS A 224 -2.11 14.53 -9.00
C HIS A 224 -2.54 15.92 -9.49
N GLY A 225 -2.38 16.16 -10.79
CA GLY A 225 -2.63 17.47 -11.43
C GLY A 225 -4.09 17.77 -11.79
N ASP A 226 -5.05 16.98 -11.29
CA ASP A 226 -6.48 17.21 -11.52
C ASP A 226 -6.96 18.52 -10.83
N PRO A 227 -8.07 19.12 -11.27
CA PRO A 227 -8.56 20.40 -10.71
C PRO A 227 -9.36 20.25 -9.41
N SER A 228 -9.63 19.03 -8.94
CA SER A 228 -10.45 18.80 -7.74
C SER A 228 -9.71 19.20 -6.46
N GLU A 229 -10.43 19.26 -5.36
CA GLU A 229 -9.88 19.50 -4.03
C GLU A 229 -8.92 18.36 -3.62
N PRO A 230 -7.83 18.69 -2.90
CA PRO A 230 -6.77 17.73 -2.61
C PRO A 230 -7.19 16.69 -1.55
N ILE A 231 -6.59 15.51 -1.66
CA ILE A 231 -6.68 14.40 -0.69
C ILE A 231 -5.89 14.73 0.56
N SER A 232 -6.39 14.29 1.70
CA SER A 232 -5.69 14.34 2.99
C SER A 232 -5.30 12.94 3.46
N PHE A 233 -4.20 12.87 4.21
CA PHE A 233 -3.65 11.63 4.75
C PHE A 233 -3.39 11.75 6.26
N ARG A 234 -3.46 10.62 6.97
CA ARG A 234 -3.09 10.50 8.39
C ARG A 234 -2.67 9.07 8.72
N ASN A 235 -2.14 8.86 9.92
CA ASN A 235 -1.84 7.55 10.50
C ASN A 235 -1.15 6.62 9.51
N ILE A 236 0.11 6.93 9.18
CA ILE A 236 0.89 6.16 8.21
C ILE A 236 2.03 5.46 8.92
N TRP A 237 2.06 4.14 8.81
CA TRP A 237 3.15 3.33 9.33
C TRP A 237 3.44 2.13 8.42
N ILE A 238 4.64 1.59 8.55
CA ILE A 238 5.14 0.48 7.75
C ILE A 238 5.92 -0.49 8.65
N ARG A 239 5.81 -1.78 8.39
CA ARG A 239 6.64 -2.85 8.97
C ARG A 239 7.41 -3.53 7.86
N GLU A 240 8.70 -3.72 8.01
CA GLU A 240 9.51 -4.56 7.12
C GLU A 240 9.21 -6.05 7.42
N LEU A 241 9.18 -6.89 6.37
CA LEU A 241 8.86 -8.31 6.42
C LEU A 241 10.06 -9.17 6.03
#